data_a6bebe9d589887043ffa87fb14fe491d
#
_entry.id   a6bebe9d589887043ffa87fb14fe491d
#
_cell.length_a   1.000
_cell.length_b   1.000
_cell.length_c   1.000
_cell.angle_alpha   90.00
_cell.angle_beta   90.00
_cell.angle_gamma   90.00
#
_symmetry.space_group_name_H-M   'P 1'
#
loop_
_entity.id
_entity.type
_entity.pdbx_description
1 polymer ?
#
loop_
_entity_poly.entity_id
_entity_poly.type
_entity_poly.pdbx_seq_one_letter_code
_entity_poly.pdbx_strand_id
1 'polypeptide(L)'
;MHALKFIFLSLQLALIVFMSLPVLAPDIGLWWLDNLINLQLQWSLLAMLSILLSLKIFRATAIPLSLLYFPIILYNFGPLYLPGLADDQNKAVLKIAQLNIRYENSNINEIISTLLDTDFDLILIQEVADNRVDTVGKLTQSYPYSVGSGSPRNYTSRLALFSRWPLANTKIHDLGYVEGRVIETFVHPPDSDTSIKILALHPGAPRNKVLWQLRNNTLEFIASQASSSALQQQIVLGDINVSPWSPIFKSLAKNSRLQNSAAGHGYIPSWALFTTNHLTRLLSSAYIDHCLVSKSFNIRDKQYQHIEGSDHVLISTILELD
;
A
#
# COMPACT_ATOMS: atom_id res chain seq x y z
N MET A 1 13.48 -14.27 -40.93
CA MET A 1 14.43 -14.20 -39.81
C MET A 1 14.68 -12.76 -39.35
N HIS A 2 14.97 -11.80 -40.25
CA HIS A 2 15.24 -10.40 -39.88
C HIS A 2 14.05 -9.69 -39.20
N ALA A 3 12.82 -9.86 -39.72
CA ALA A 3 11.64 -9.27 -39.14
C ALA A 3 11.37 -9.76 -37.70
N LEU A 4 11.50 -11.06 -37.43
CA LEU A 4 11.35 -11.64 -36.12
C LEU A 4 12.38 -11.09 -35.13
N LYS A 5 13.63 -10.96 -35.57
CA LYS A 5 14.69 -10.37 -34.75
C LYS A 5 14.42 -8.90 -34.44
N PHE A 6 13.93 -8.14 -35.40
CA PHE A 6 13.55 -6.73 -35.20
C PHE A 6 12.41 -6.59 -34.20
N ILE A 7 11.33 -7.37 -34.34
CA ILE A 7 10.22 -7.36 -33.39
C ILE A 7 10.71 -7.72 -31.97
N PHE A 8 11.54 -8.76 -31.86
CA PHE A 8 12.11 -9.16 -30.59
C PHE A 8 12.92 -8.03 -29.95
N LEU A 9 13.83 -7.39 -30.67
CA LEU A 9 14.64 -6.28 -30.14
C LEU A 9 13.77 -5.06 -29.75
N SER A 10 12.71 -4.76 -30.50
CA SER A 10 11.77 -3.68 -30.18
C SER A 10 11.03 -3.96 -28.89
N LEU A 11 10.59 -5.20 -28.65
CA LEU A 11 9.99 -5.62 -27.38
C LEU A 11 10.96 -5.51 -26.21
N GLN A 12 12.25 -5.87 -26.40
CA GLN A 12 13.25 -5.70 -25.36
C GLN A 12 13.46 -4.23 -24.99
N LEU A 13 13.53 -3.36 -25.98
CA LEU A 13 13.65 -1.92 -25.73
C LEU A 13 12.44 -1.39 -24.96
N ALA A 14 11.23 -1.78 -25.34
CA ALA A 14 10.00 -1.40 -24.63
C ALA A 14 10.02 -1.88 -23.16
N LEU A 15 10.43 -3.13 -22.89
CA LEU A 15 10.55 -3.67 -21.53
C LEU A 15 11.57 -2.89 -20.69
N ILE A 16 12.74 -2.58 -21.26
CA ILE A 16 13.75 -1.76 -20.58
C ILE A 16 13.17 -0.40 -20.19
N VAL A 17 12.46 0.27 -21.12
CA VAL A 17 11.84 1.56 -20.88
C VAL A 17 10.80 1.44 -19.74
N PHE A 18 9.85 0.49 -19.82
CA PHE A 18 8.82 0.35 -18.79
C PHE A 18 9.37 -0.01 -17.41
N MET A 19 10.36 -0.86 -17.33
CA MET A 19 11.02 -1.20 -16.06
C MET A 19 11.83 -0.03 -15.48
N SER A 20 12.33 0.86 -16.35
CA SER A 20 13.11 2.04 -15.94
C SER A 20 12.25 3.26 -15.63
N LEU A 21 10.92 3.22 -15.88
CA LEU A 21 10.03 4.34 -15.60
C LEU A 21 10.14 4.89 -14.15
N PRO A 22 10.30 4.07 -13.10
CA PRO A 22 10.49 4.57 -11.74
C PRO A 22 11.69 5.53 -11.57
N VAL A 23 12.66 5.47 -12.48
CA VAL A 23 13.85 6.34 -12.50
C VAL A 23 13.72 7.46 -13.52
N LEU A 24 13.21 7.12 -14.72
CA LEU A 24 13.23 8.02 -15.87
C LEU A 24 12.07 9.01 -15.92
N ALA A 25 10.99 8.74 -15.19
CA ALA A 25 9.74 9.50 -15.27
C ALA A 25 9.36 10.23 -13.97
N PRO A 26 10.28 10.92 -13.27
CA PRO A 26 9.96 11.50 -11.96
C PRO A 26 8.83 12.55 -12.02
N ASP A 27 8.65 13.27 -13.16
CA ASP A 27 7.72 14.42 -13.24
C ASP A 27 6.98 14.55 -14.58
N ILE A 28 6.77 13.47 -15.33
CA ILE A 28 6.14 13.57 -16.67
C ILE A 28 4.68 14.05 -16.62
N GLY A 29 4.00 13.95 -15.47
CA GLY A 29 2.63 14.45 -15.29
C GLY A 29 1.57 13.73 -16.15
N LEU A 30 1.86 12.52 -16.60
CA LEU A 30 0.97 11.69 -17.41
C LEU A 30 0.33 10.61 -16.56
N TRP A 31 -0.97 10.74 -16.27
CA TRP A 31 -1.72 9.84 -15.40
C TRP A 31 -1.67 8.37 -15.82
N TRP A 32 -1.74 8.07 -17.11
CA TRP A 32 -1.66 6.71 -17.64
C TRP A 32 -0.26 6.10 -17.49
N LEU A 33 0.79 6.93 -17.54
CA LEU A 33 2.17 6.48 -17.35
C LEU A 33 2.42 6.11 -15.88
N ASP A 34 1.88 6.89 -14.95
CA ASP A 34 1.93 6.57 -13.51
C ASP A 34 1.25 5.22 -13.21
N ASN A 35 0.12 4.92 -13.90
CA ASN A 35 -0.53 3.62 -13.80
C ASN A 35 0.35 2.47 -14.34
N LEU A 36 1.10 2.68 -15.42
CA LEU A 36 2.04 1.69 -15.95
C LEU A 36 3.23 1.43 -15.02
N ILE A 37 3.64 2.44 -14.24
CA ILE A 37 4.67 2.29 -13.21
C ILE A 37 4.23 1.30 -12.13
N ASN A 38 2.94 1.20 -11.81
CA ASN A 38 2.44 0.26 -10.82
C ASN A 38 2.63 -1.22 -11.22
N LEU A 39 2.88 -1.51 -12.49
CA LEU A 39 3.02 -2.86 -13.06
C LEU A 39 4.47 -3.39 -13.07
N GLN A 40 5.33 -2.96 -12.14
CA GLN A 40 6.75 -3.36 -12.13
C GLN A 40 6.96 -4.87 -11.99
N LEU A 41 6.09 -5.57 -11.25
CA LEU A 41 6.14 -7.04 -11.17
C LEU A 41 5.92 -7.67 -12.56
N GLN A 42 4.89 -7.24 -13.27
CA GLN A 42 4.52 -7.77 -14.58
C GLN A 42 5.63 -7.51 -15.62
N TRP A 43 6.17 -6.29 -15.64
CA TRP A 43 7.29 -5.95 -16.52
C TRP A 43 8.52 -6.81 -16.22
N SER A 44 8.83 -7.03 -14.94
CA SER A 44 9.97 -7.87 -14.53
C SER A 44 9.77 -9.34 -14.91
N LEU A 45 8.56 -9.89 -14.73
CA LEU A 45 8.24 -11.26 -15.14
C LEU A 45 8.34 -11.44 -16.66
N LEU A 46 7.88 -10.46 -17.44
CA LEU A 46 8.01 -10.46 -18.90
C LEU A 46 9.49 -10.36 -19.33
N ALA A 47 10.30 -9.56 -18.64
CA ALA A 47 11.73 -9.48 -18.88
C ALA A 47 12.43 -10.82 -18.60
N MET A 48 12.12 -11.49 -17.49
CA MET A 48 12.65 -12.81 -17.17
C MET A 48 12.26 -13.86 -18.24
N LEU A 49 10.98 -13.86 -18.64
CA LEU A 49 10.50 -14.74 -19.72
C LEU A 49 11.26 -14.48 -21.03
N SER A 50 11.52 -13.20 -21.36
CA SER A 50 12.26 -12.83 -22.57
C SER A 50 13.71 -13.33 -22.56
N ILE A 51 14.37 -13.34 -21.39
CA ILE A 51 15.71 -13.93 -21.23
C ILE A 51 15.66 -15.44 -21.53
N LEU A 52 14.67 -16.16 -20.93
CA LEU A 52 14.51 -17.59 -21.14
C LEU A 52 14.27 -17.93 -22.62
N LEU A 53 13.45 -17.14 -23.32
CA LEU A 53 13.22 -17.30 -24.76
C LEU A 53 14.50 -16.99 -25.56
N SER A 54 15.28 -15.99 -25.16
CA SER A 54 16.56 -15.65 -25.79
C SER A 54 17.57 -16.78 -25.69
N LEU A 55 17.66 -17.45 -24.56
CA LEU A 55 18.53 -18.64 -24.38
C LEU A 55 18.22 -19.74 -25.39
N LYS A 56 16.95 -19.86 -25.77
CA LYS A 56 16.49 -20.88 -26.73
C LYS A 56 16.63 -20.45 -28.20
N ILE A 57 16.34 -19.19 -28.51
CA ILE A 57 16.20 -18.71 -29.90
C ILE A 57 17.38 -17.82 -30.33
N PHE A 58 17.86 -16.94 -29.45
CA PHE A 58 18.87 -15.92 -29.72
C PHE A 58 19.96 -15.87 -28.63
N ARG A 59 20.68 -16.98 -28.41
CA ARG A 59 21.63 -17.13 -27.28
C ARG A 59 22.59 -15.96 -27.09
N ALA A 60 23.08 -15.35 -28.20
CA ALA A 60 23.99 -14.21 -28.12
C ALA A 60 23.38 -12.94 -27.48
N THR A 61 22.05 -12.86 -27.38
CA THR A 61 21.35 -11.71 -26.75
C THR A 61 20.99 -11.95 -25.30
N ALA A 62 21.00 -13.20 -24.82
CA ALA A 62 20.56 -13.55 -23.46
C ALA A 62 21.47 -12.90 -22.38
N ILE A 63 22.79 -12.95 -22.54
CA ILE A 63 23.75 -12.37 -21.59
C ILE A 63 23.61 -10.85 -21.54
N PRO A 64 23.65 -10.09 -22.66
CA PRO A 64 23.45 -8.65 -22.64
C PRO A 64 22.10 -8.24 -21.99
N LEU A 65 21.02 -8.96 -22.30
CA LEU A 65 19.70 -8.68 -21.69
C LEU A 65 19.70 -8.91 -20.18
N SER A 66 20.32 -9.99 -19.71
CA SER A 66 20.44 -10.26 -18.28
C SER A 66 21.22 -9.16 -17.56
N LEU A 67 22.30 -8.67 -18.16
CA LEU A 67 23.10 -7.57 -17.60
C LEU A 67 22.32 -6.24 -17.54
N LEU A 68 21.34 -6.04 -18.42
CA LEU A 68 20.50 -4.85 -18.41
C LEU A 68 19.33 -4.98 -17.43
N TYR A 69 18.62 -6.11 -17.40
CA TYR A 69 17.43 -6.27 -16.59
C TYR A 69 17.73 -6.49 -15.11
N PHE A 70 18.74 -7.26 -14.77
CA PHE A 70 19.04 -7.60 -13.40
C PHE A 70 19.28 -6.38 -12.48
N PRO A 71 20.10 -5.39 -12.87
CA PRO A 71 20.26 -4.17 -12.07
C PRO A 71 18.96 -3.38 -11.88
N ILE A 72 18.08 -3.33 -12.90
CA ILE A 72 16.80 -2.63 -12.82
C ILE A 72 15.85 -3.37 -11.85
N ILE A 73 15.77 -4.70 -11.95
CA ILE A 73 14.98 -5.52 -11.00
C ILE A 73 15.50 -5.33 -9.58
N LEU A 74 16.81 -5.38 -9.39
CA LEU A 74 17.44 -5.19 -8.09
C LEU A 74 17.15 -3.78 -7.53
N TYR A 75 17.21 -2.75 -8.36
CA TYR A 75 16.87 -1.39 -7.97
C TYR A 75 15.39 -1.26 -7.55
N ASN A 76 14.46 -1.86 -8.33
CA ASN A 76 13.04 -1.75 -8.08
C ASN A 76 12.58 -2.59 -6.88
N PHE A 77 13.11 -3.79 -6.71
CA PHE A 77 12.65 -4.74 -5.69
C PHE A 77 13.60 -4.92 -4.51
N GLY A 78 14.90 -4.65 -4.70
CA GLY A 78 15.90 -4.81 -3.65
C GLY A 78 15.52 -4.18 -2.31
N PRO A 79 15.05 -2.93 -2.26
CA PRO A 79 14.65 -2.28 -1.01
C PRO A 79 13.53 -3.00 -0.24
N LEU A 80 12.70 -3.78 -0.94
CA LEU A 80 11.63 -4.57 -0.29
C LEU A 80 12.16 -5.84 0.39
N TYR A 81 13.34 -6.34 -0.03
CA TYR A 81 13.92 -7.61 0.45
C TYR A 81 15.19 -7.44 1.27
N LEU A 82 15.76 -6.25 1.32
CA LEU A 82 16.91 -6.00 2.17
C LEU A 82 16.46 -5.97 3.63
N PRO A 83 17.11 -6.76 4.52
CA PRO A 83 16.68 -6.84 5.91
C PRO A 83 16.75 -5.47 6.60
N GLY A 84 15.76 -5.20 7.44
CA GLY A 84 15.74 -4.07 8.35
C GLY A 84 16.73 -4.24 9.52
N LEU A 85 16.63 -3.37 10.50
CA LEU A 85 17.40 -3.47 11.75
C LEU A 85 16.96 -4.69 12.56
N ALA A 86 17.87 -5.18 13.42
CA ALA A 86 17.60 -6.32 14.27
C ALA A 86 16.42 -6.06 15.24
N ASP A 87 15.57 -7.07 15.40
CA ASP A 87 14.41 -7.10 16.27
C ASP A 87 14.83 -7.27 17.75
N ASP A 88 14.23 -6.48 18.66
CA ASP A 88 14.27 -6.70 20.11
C ASP A 88 12.93 -7.32 20.55
N GLN A 89 12.90 -8.63 20.72
CA GLN A 89 11.70 -9.39 21.07
C GLN A 89 11.07 -9.02 22.43
N ASN A 90 11.79 -8.28 23.28
CA ASN A 90 11.30 -7.88 24.60
C ASN A 90 10.52 -6.56 24.61
N LYS A 91 10.52 -5.80 23.51
CA LYS A 91 9.79 -4.54 23.42
C LYS A 91 8.28 -4.76 23.26
N ALA A 92 7.50 -3.84 23.83
CA ALA A 92 6.07 -3.73 23.55
C ALA A 92 5.83 -3.48 22.05
N VAL A 93 4.70 -3.91 21.52
CA VAL A 93 4.38 -3.79 20.11
C VAL A 93 3.03 -3.14 19.88
N LEU A 94 2.90 -2.49 18.73
CA LEU A 94 1.64 -2.04 18.14
C LEU A 94 1.32 -2.92 16.94
N LYS A 95 0.20 -3.65 17.01
CA LYS A 95 -0.28 -4.53 15.95
C LYS A 95 -1.38 -3.85 15.16
N ILE A 96 -1.12 -3.59 13.89
CA ILE A 96 -2.00 -2.85 12.99
C ILE A 96 -2.53 -3.78 11.92
N ALA A 97 -3.85 -3.73 11.68
CA ALA A 97 -4.50 -4.32 10.52
C ALA A 97 -5.02 -3.23 9.58
N GLN A 98 -4.89 -3.45 8.28
CA GLN A 98 -5.60 -2.65 7.27
C GLN A 98 -6.18 -3.56 6.19
N LEU A 99 -7.41 -3.23 5.76
CA LEU A 99 -8.13 -4.01 4.76
C LEU A 99 -9.11 -3.13 4.00
N ASN A 100 -8.95 -3.07 2.67
CA ASN A 100 -10.03 -2.66 1.79
C ASN A 100 -10.95 -3.88 1.60
N ILE A 101 -12.18 -3.80 2.11
CA ILE A 101 -13.12 -4.92 2.11
C ILE A 101 -13.82 -5.11 0.77
N ARG A 102 -13.61 -4.24 -0.19
CA ARG A 102 -14.36 -4.12 -1.43
C ARG A 102 -15.85 -3.82 -1.17
N TYR A 103 -16.32 -2.71 -1.70
CA TYR A 103 -17.66 -2.16 -1.49
C TYR A 103 -18.80 -3.17 -1.66
N GLU A 104 -18.68 -4.08 -2.63
CA GLU A 104 -19.71 -5.08 -2.98
C GLU A 104 -19.53 -6.44 -2.26
N ASN A 105 -18.54 -6.59 -1.38
CA ASN A 105 -18.24 -7.87 -0.74
C ASN A 105 -19.44 -8.38 0.09
N SER A 106 -19.85 -9.62 -0.15
CA SER A 106 -20.94 -10.28 0.60
C SER A 106 -20.46 -10.97 1.87
N ASN A 107 -19.16 -11.23 2.04
CA ASN A 107 -18.59 -12.06 3.11
C ASN A 107 -18.16 -11.24 4.34
N ILE A 108 -18.85 -10.12 4.62
CA ILE A 108 -18.49 -9.19 5.68
C ILE A 108 -18.49 -9.84 7.07
N ASN A 109 -19.41 -10.74 7.35
CA ASN A 109 -19.46 -11.39 8.67
C ASN A 109 -18.21 -12.24 8.93
N GLU A 110 -17.70 -12.94 7.92
CA GLU A 110 -16.48 -13.74 8.02
C GLU A 110 -15.25 -12.84 8.22
N ILE A 111 -15.19 -11.73 7.50
CA ILE A 111 -14.15 -10.72 7.68
C ILE A 111 -14.13 -10.21 9.13
N ILE A 112 -15.29 -9.82 9.66
CA ILE A 112 -15.40 -9.30 11.03
C ILE A 112 -15.00 -10.38 12.04
N SER A 113 -15.42 -11.64 11.85
CA SER A 113 -14.97 -12.76 12.70
C SER A 113 -13.45 -12.89 12.67
N THR A 114 -12.83 -12.91 11.49
CA THR A 114 -11.37 -13.00 11.35
C THR A 114 -10.65 -11.87 12.09
N LEU A 115 -11.17 -10.63 12.00
CA LEU A 115 -10.58 -9.48 12.68
C LEU A 115 -10.77 -9.53 14.21
N LEU A 116 -11.89 -10.10 14.69
CA LEU A 116 -12.15 -10.29 16.13
C LEU A 116 -11.29 -11.41 16.73
N ASP A 117 -11.03 -12.46 15.94
CA ASP A 117 -10.23 -13.61 16.36
C ASP A 117 -8.72 -13.32 16.37
N THR A 118 -8.30 -12.20 15.76
CA THR A 118 -6.90 -11.78 15.71
C THR A 118 -6.64 -10.64 16.68
N ASP A 119 -5.52 -10.71 17.40
CA ASP A 119 -5.14 -9.76 18.44
C ASP A 119 -4.48 -8.50 17.84
N PHE A 120 -5.27 -7.62 17.20
CA PHE A 120 -4.82 -6.31 16.73
C PHE A 120 -5.10 -5.21 17.76
N ASP A 121 -4.31 -4.12 17.72
CA ASP A 121 -4.53 -2.92 18.54
C ASP A 121 -5.26 -1.84 17.75
N LEU A 122 -4.97 -1.75 16.44
CA LEU A 122 -5.55 -0.77 15.52
C LEU A 122 -6.01 -1.48 14.25
N ILE A 123 -7.24 -1.20 13.78
CA ILE A 123 -7.79 -1.75 12.54
C ILE A 123 -8.31 -0.60 11.67
N LEU A 124 -7.84 -0.51 10.43
CA LEU A 124 -8.42 0.33 9.40
C LEU A 124 -9.18 -0.53 8.39
N ILE A 125 -10.46 -0.26 8.24
CA ILE A 125 -11.31 -0.83 7.18
C ILE A 125 -11.66 0.25 6.17
N GLN A 126 -11.58 -0.09 4.90
CA GLN A 126 -11.83 0.79 3.76
C GLN A 126 -12.96 0.21 2.92
N GLU A 127 -13.63 1.08 2.16
CA GLU A 127 -14.80 0.74 1.32
C GLU A 127 -16.01 0.20 2.12
N VAL A 128 -16.22 0.69 3.32
CA VAL A 128 -17.41 0.34 4.12
C VAL A 128 -18.65 0.91 3.44
N ALA A 129 -19.47 0.04 2.84
CA ALA A 129 -20.74 0.43 2.24
C ALA A 129 -21.77 0.81 3.33
N ASP A 130 -22.72 1.72 3.02
CA ASP A 130 -23.70 2.19 3.98
C ASP A 130 -24.53 1.06 4.61
N ASN A 131 -24.86 0.03 3.83
CA ASN A 131 -25.58 -1.17 4.30
C ASN A 131 -24.67 -2.16 5.08
N ARG A 132 -23.40 -1.88 5.27
CA ARG A 132 -22.44 -2.71 6.01
C ARG A 132 -21.98 -2.08 7.32
N VAL A 133 -22.37 -0.82 7.57
CA VAL A 133 -21.95 -0.05 8.75
C VAL A 133 -22.25 -0.79 10.04
N ASP A 134 -23.48 -1.35 10.19
CA ASP A 134 -23.88 -2.07 11.41
C ASP A 134 -23.06 -3.36 11.61
N THR A 135 -22.72 -4.07 10.52
CA THR A 135 -21.92 -5.29 10.60
C THR A 135 -20.47 -4.98 10.97
N VAL A 136 -19.90 -3.96 10.35
CA VAL A 136 -18.54 -3.48 10.67
C VAL A 136 -18.50 -2.90 12.08
N GLY A 137 -19.58 -2.24 12.52
CA GLY A 137 -19.76 -1.69 13.86
C GLY A 137 -19.66 -2.73 14.99
N LYS A 138 -19.85 -4.04 14.71
CA LYS A 138 -19.65 -5.10 15.71
C LYS A 138 -18.21 -5.12 16.27
N LEU A 139 -17.24 -4.60 15.54
CA LEU A 139 -15.87 -4.47 16.04
C LEU A 139 -15.78 -3.58 17.29
N THR A 140 -16.72 -2.67 17.53
CA THR A 140 -16.72 -1.83 18.73
C THR A 140 -16.83 -2.62 20.04
N GLN A 141 -17.25 -3.89 19.98
CA GLN A 141 -17.28 -4.77 21.15
C GLN A 141 -15.87 -5.08 21.69
N SER A 142 -14.88 -5.18 20.80
CA SER A 142 -13.48 -5.46 21.17
C SER A 142 -12.58 -4.24 20.99
N TYR A 143 -13.02 -3.25 20.21
CA TYR A 143 -12.31 -2.01 19.89
C TYR A 143 -13.20 -0.82 20.26
N PRO A 144 -13.24 -0.41 21.55
CA PRO A 144 -14.21 0.55 22.07
C PRO A 144 -14.04 1.97 21.53
N TYR A 145 -12.88 2.27 20.94
CA TYR A 145 -12.62 3.57 20.34
C TYR A 145 -12.65 3.46 18.82
N SER A 146 -13.49 4.26 18.15
CA SER A 146 -13.63 4.19 16.70
C SER A 146 -13.97 5.52 16.07
N VAL A 147 -13.62 5.66 14.78
CA VAL A 147 -13.99 6.78 13.93
C VAL A 147 -14.55 6.23 12.62
N GLY A 148 -15.71 6.72 12.19
CA GLY A 148 -16.36 6.28 10.94
C GLY A 148 -17.18 5.00 11.05
N SER A 149 -17.24 4.36 12.22
CA SER A 149 -17.93 3.09 12.44
C SER A 149 -19.46 3.20 12.56
N GLY A 150 -20.02 4.38 12.79
CA GLY A 150 -21.43 4.59 13.11
C GLY A 150 -22.14 5.61 12.21
N SER A 151 -21.54 6.08 11.13
CA SER A 151 -22.12 7.10 10.30
C SER A 151 -22.31 6.63 8.85
N PRO A 152 -23.55 6.39 8.40
CA PRO A 152 -23.82 5.87 7.05
C PRO A 152 -23.56 6.87 5.92
N ARG A 153 -23.32 8.13 6.21
CA ARG A 153 -23.16 9.17 5.18
C ARG A 153 -21.75 9.69 5.07
N ASN A 154 -20.86 8.89 4.44
CA ASN A 154 -19.60 9.38 3.81
C ASN A 154 -18.75 10.37 4.62
N TYR A 155 -18.97 10.49 5.92
CA TYR A 155 -18.26 11.44 6.76
C TYR A 155 -16.74 11.22 6.73
N THR A 156 -16.31 9.99 6.52
CA THR A 156 -14.91 9.58 6.49
C THR A 156 -14.48 8.95 5.14
N SER A 157 -15.18 9.19 4.04
CA SER A 157 -14.94 8.52 2.74
C SER A 157 -14.98 6.99 2.84
N ARG A 158 -15.94 6.46 3.62
CA ARG A 158 -16.10 5.01 3.87
C ARG A 158 -14.92 4.36 4.57
N LEU A 159 -14.14 5.13 5.31
CA LEU A 159 -13.12 4.64 6.22
C LEU A 159 -13.74 4.38 7.58
N ALA A 160 -13.36 3.27 8.22
CA ALA A 160 -13.66 2.99 9.61
C ALA A 160 -12.35 2.59 10.32
N LEU A 161 -11.96 3.41 11.29
CA LEU A 161 -10.79 3.17 12.14
C LEU A 161 -11.27 2.69 13.50
N PHE A 162 -10.72 1.59 14.00
CA PHE A 162 -11.00 1.00 15.28
C PHE A 162 -9.71 0.88 16.08
N SER A 163 -9.80 1.10 17.40
CA SER A 163 -8.67 1.04 18.31
C SER A 163 -9.08 0.43 19.66
N ARG A 164 -8.18 -0.37 20.24
CA ARG A 164 -8.27 -0.78 21.65
C ARG A 164 -7.94 0.35 22.60
N TRP A 165 -7.15 1.32 22.13
CA TRP A 165 -6.63 2.43 22.91
C TRP A 165 -7.38 3.74 22.61
N PRO A 166 -7.44 4.68 23.55
CA PRO A 166 -8.12 5.94 23.33
C PRO A 166 -7.65 6.69 22.08
N LEU A 167 -8.62 7.20 21.34
CA LEU A 167 -8.41 8.10 20.20
C LEU A 167 -8.62 9.54 20.67
N ALA A 168 -7.64 10.41 20.47
CA ALA A 168 -7.66 11.79 20.90
C ALA A 168 -7.53 12.77 19.74
N ASN A 169 -8.06 13.99 19.89
CA ASN A 169 -7.92 15.09 18.93
C ASN A 169 -8.30 14.71 17.50
N THR A 170 -9.31 13.87 17.34
CA THR A 170 -9.74 13.37 16.03
C THR A 170 -10.26 14.50 15.15
N LYS A 171 -9.75 14.58 13.93
CA LYS A 171 -10.18 15.51 12.88
C LYS A 171 -10.44 14.75 11.59
N ILE A 172 -11.47 15.17 10.85
CA ILE A 172 -11.72 14.71 9.49
C ILE A 172 -11.39 15.87 8.57
N HIS A 173 -10.32 15.73 7.80
CA HIS A 173 -9.97 16.68 6.77
C HIS A 173 -10.78 16.36 5.51
N ASP A 174 -11.48 17.35 4.95
CA ASP A 174 -12.26 17.22 3.72
C ASP A 174 -11.56 18.01 2.61
N LEU A 175 -11.05 17.31 1.61
CA LEU A 175 -10.33 17.90 0.48
C LEU A 175 -11.27 18.24 -0.71
N GLY A 176 -12.58 18.26 -0.47
CA GLY A 176 -13.58 18.73 -1.44
C GLY A 176 -14.02 17.69 -2.47
N TYR A 177 -13.75 16.40 -2.27
CA TYR A 177 -14.27 15.31 -3.10
C TYR A 177 -14.56 14.05 -2.28
N VAL A 178 -15.34 13.11 -2.84
CA VAL A 178 -15.93 11.99 -2.08
C VAL A 178 -14.86 11.14 -1.38
N GLU A 179 -13.79 10.76 -2.07
CA GLU A 179 -12.68 9.96 -1.54
C GLU A 179 -11.55 10.82 -0.93
N GLY A 180 -11.77 12.12 -0.80
CA GLY A 180 -10.77 13.08 -0.32
C GLY A 180 -10.80 13.35 1.18
N ARG A 181 -11.42 12.48 1.97
CA ARG A 181 -11.41 12.64 3.43
C ARG A 181 -10.28 11.86 4.05
N VAL A 182 -9.62 12.51 5.02
CA VAL A 182 -8.51 11.93 5.78
C VAL A 182 -8.89 11.96 7.26
N ILE A 183 -8.77 10.82 7.93
CA ILE A 183 -8.86 10.74 9.38
C ILE A 183 -7.49 11.08 9.96
N GLU A 184 -7.43 12.14 10.76
CA GLU A 184 -6.30 12.44 11.64
C GLU A 184 -6.72 12.18 13.07
N THR A 185 -5.99 11.37 13.80
CA THR A 185 -6.21 11.12 15.23
C THR A 185 -4.91 10.78 15.93
N PHE A 186 -4.93 10.75 17.25
CA PHE A 186 -3.81 10.37 18.08
C PHE A 186 -4.17 9.15 18.91
N VAL A 187 -3.30 8.16 18.92
CA VAL A 187 -3.43 6.95 19.73
C VAL A 187 -2.44 7.04 20.88
N HIS A 188 -2.89 6.69 22.08
CA HIS A 188 -2.07 6.63 23.28
C HIS A 188 -1.92 5.16 23.71
N PRO A 189 -0.78 4.50 23.40
CA PRO A 189 -0.50 3.16 23.88
C PRO A 189 -0.51 3.11 25.41
N PRO A 190 -0.93 1.99 26.02
CA PRO A 190 -0.79 1.79 27.46
C PRO A 190 0.68 1.90 27.88
N ASP A 191 0.90 2.46 29.03
CA ASP A 191 2.24 2.57 29.66
C ASP A 191 3.29 3.32 28.81
N SER A 192 2.83 4.17 27.86
CA SER A 192 3.68 5.02 27.02
C SER A 192 3.30 6.49 27.18
N ASP A 193 4.28 7.32 27.43
CA ASP A 193 4.12 8.79 27.41
C ASP A 193 4.05 9.33 25.98
N THR A 194 4.29 8.49 24.99
CA THR A 194 4.38 8.89 23.57
C THR A 194 3.03 8.74 22.88
N SER A 195 2.57 9.83 22.28
CA SER A 195 1.38 9.84 21.44
C SER A 195 1.74 9.55 19.99
N ILE A 196 1.02 8.64 19.35
CA ILE A 196 1.23 8.26 17.94
C ILE A 196 0.17 8.95 17.09
N LYS A 197 0.60 9.78 16.14
CA LYS A 197 -0.29 10.41 15.17
C LYS A 197 -0.65 9.40 14.07
N ILE A 198 -1.94 9.22 13.83
CA ILE A 198 -2.47 8.37 12.76
C ILE A 198 -3.08 9.25 11.67
N LEU A 199 -2.69 9.02 10.42
CA LEU A 199 -3.32 9.58 9.23
C LEU A 199 -3.84 8.42 8.38
N ALA A 200 -5.17 8.22 8.37
CA ALA A 200 -5.81 7.15 7.60
C ALA A 200 -6.54 7.75 6.40
N LEU A 201 -6.33 7.15 5.22
CA LEU A 201 -6.85 7.67 3.95
C LEU A 201 -7.17 6.57 2.95
N HIS A 202 -8.07 6.90 1.99
CA HIS A 202 -8.35 6.08 0.82
C HIS A 202 -8.75 7.01 -0.34
N PRO A 203 -7.77 7.65 -1.04
CA PRO A 203 -8.04 8.48 -2.19
C PRO A 203 -8.49 7.62 -3.37
N GLY A 204 -9.33 8.18 -4.24
CA GLY A 204 -9.90 7.46 -5.38
C GLY A 204 -8.84 6.90 -6.35
N ALA A 205 -9.14 5.73 -6.92
CA ALA A 205 -8.29 5.09 -7.91
C ALA A 205 -8.10 6.00 -9.15
N PRO A 206 -6.88 6.14 -9.69
CA PRO A 206 -6.53 7.08 -10.76
C PRO A 206 -6.99 6.60 -12.15
N ARG A 207 -8.30 6.41 -12.33
CA ARG A 207 -8.91 5.89 -13.57
C ARG A 207 -8.92 6.90 -14.74
N ASN A 208 -8.69 8.19 -14.44
CA ASN A 208 -8.56 9.27 -15.40
C ASN A 208 -7.69 10.40 -14.81
N LYS A 209 -7.39 11.42 -15.63
CA LYS A 209 -6.52 12.53 -15.24
C LYS A 209 -7.04 13.28 -14.00
N VAL A 210 -8.35 13.49 -13.88
CA VAL A 210 -8.94 14.24 -12.75
C VAL A 210 -8.77 13.45 -11.44
N LEU A 211 -9.14 12.18 -11.41
CA LEU A 211 -8.98 11.33 -10.24
C LEU A 211 -7.51 11.14 -9.86
N TRP A 212 -6.62 11.06 -10.86
CA TRP A 212 -5.19 11.02 -10.63
C TRP A 212 -4.67 12.30 -9.95
N GLN A 213 -5.13 13.48 -10.38
CA GLN A 213 -4.78 14.75 -9.74
C GLN A 213 -5.31 14.83 -8.31
N LEU A 214 -6.57 14.44 -8.09
CA LEU A 214 -7.19 14.44 -6.75
C LEU A 214 -6.44 13.51 -5.79
N ARG A 215 -6.09 12.29 -6.24
CA ARG A 215 -5.26 11.36 -5.48
C ARG A 215 -3.91 11.99 -5.13
N ASN A 216 -3.22 12.60 -6.10
CA ASN A 216 -1.92 13.22 -5.87
C ASN A 216 -2.00 14.37 -4.87
N ASN A 217 -3.02 15.25 -5.01
CA ASN A 217 -3.25 16.35 -4.05
C ASN A 217 -3.49 15.83 -2.63
N THR A 218 -4.18 14.69 -2.48
CA THR A 218 -4.35 14.06 -1.17
C THR A 218 -3.01 13.59 -0.60
N LEU A 219 -2.15 12.96 -1.40
CA LEU A 219 -0.84 12.50 -0.95
C LEU A 219 0.10 13.66 -0.60
N GLU A 220 0.03 14.78 -1.34
CA GLU A 220 0.76 16.02 -1.02
C GLU A 220 0.25 16.64 0.29
N PHE A 221 -1.07 16.67 0.51
CA PHE A 221 -1.66 17.08 1.78
C PHE A 221 -1.14 16.22 2.94
N ILE A 222 -1.16 14.88 2.80
CA ILE A 222 -0.62 13.96 3.81
C ILE A 222 0.85 14.25 4.10
N ALA A 223 1.67 14.45 3.06
CA ALA A 223 3.08 14.80 3.24
C ALA A 223 3.25 16.09 4.05
N SER A 224 2.42 17.10 3.80
CA SER A 224 2.45 18.36 4.54
C SER A 224 2.02 18.18 6.01
N GLN A 225 0.96 17.40 6.27
CA GLN A 225 0.48 17.14 7.63
C GLN A 225 1.49 16.32 8.45
N ALA A 226 2.14 15.35 7.84
CA ALA A 226 3.18 14.56 8.49
C ALA A 226 4.45 15.40 8.78
N SER A 227 4.88 16.21 7.82
CA SER A 227 6.09 17.05 7.96
C SER A 227 5.93 18.17 8.99
N SER A 228 4.72 18.71 9.16
CA SER A 228 4.43 19.80 10.10
C SER A 228 4.31 19.34 11.56
N SER A 229 4.24 18.05 11.80
CA SER A 229 4.10 17.51 13.15
C SER A 229 5.43 17.55 13.90
N ALA A 230 5.41 18.10 15.12
CA ALA A 230 6.53 18.04 16.05
C ALA A 230 6.68 16.64 16.69
N LEU A 231 5.70 15.75 16.50
CA LEU A 231 5.70 14.41 17.06
C LEU A 231 6.71 13.52 16.35
N GLN A 232 7.42 12.72 17.12
CA GLN A 232 8.39 11.78 16.58
C GLN A 232 7.74 10.54 15.97
N GLN A 233 6.57 10.12 16.50
CA GLN A 233 5.87 8.89 16.07
C GLN A 233 4.62 9.21 15.25
N GLN A 234 4.64 8.77 14.01
CA GLN A 234 3.53 8.95 13.07
C GLN A 234 3.34 7.72 12.19
N ILE A 235 2.09 7.44 11.84
CA ILE A 235 1.69 6.35 10.96
C ILE A 235 0.72 6.90 9.91
N VAL A 236 1.00 6.66 8.64
CA VAL A 236 0.10 6.92 7.51
C VAL A 236 -0.30 5.57 6.93
N LEU A 237 -1.59 5.27 6.89
CA LEU A 237 -2.05 3.95 6.42
C LEU A 237 -3.30 4.04 5.55
N GLY A 238 -3.39 3.10 4.60
CA GLY A 238 -4.54 2.93 3.73
C GLY A 238 -4.20 2.43 2.34
N ASP A 239 -5.22 2.15 1.56
CA ASP A 239 -5.13 2.02 0.11
C ASP A 239 -4.93 3.42 -0.47
N ILE A 240 -3.72 3.73 -0.88
CA ILE A 240 -3.39 5.05 -1.43
C ILE A 240 -3.38 5.07 -2.96
N ASN A 241 -3.75 3.95 -3.58
CA ASN A 241 -3.89 3.78 -5.01
C ASN A 241 -2.62 4.16 -5.81
N VAL A 242 -1.45 3.85 -5.24
CA VAL A 242 -0.15 4.07 -5.87
C VAL A 242 0.90 3.10 -5.34
N SER A 243 1.80 2.63 -6.20
CA SER A 243 2.88 1.73 -5.81
C SER A 243 4.13 2.47 -5.30
N PRO A 244 5.05 1.77 -4.60
CA PRO A 244 6.30 2.35 -4.10
C PRO A 244 7.21 2.89 -5.21
N TRP A 245 6.99 2.49 -6.43
CA TRP A 245 7.80 2.90 -7.59
C TRP A 245 7.36 4.23 -8.19
N SER A 246 6.11 4.67 -7.93
CA SER A 246 5.58 5.93 -8.43
C SER A 246 6.33 7.14 -7.86
N PRO A 247 6.58 8.18 -8.69
CA PRO A 247 7.17 9.43 -8.24
C PRO A 247 6.43 10.08 -7.07
N ILE A 248 5.09 10.07 -7.08
CA ILE A 248 4.31 10.69 -6.01
C ILE A 248 4.45 9.93 -4.69
N PHE A 249 4.58 8.58 -4.71
CA PHE A 249 4.87 7.81 -3.50
C PHE A 249 6.25 8.15 -2.95
N LYS A 250 7.27 8.24 -3.80
CA LYS A 250 8.63 8.63 -3.40
C LYS A 250 8.65 10.05 -2.82
N SER A 251 7.89 10.96 -3.42
CA SER A 251 7.71 12.33 -2.91
C SER A 251 7.01 12.33 -1.55
N LEU A 252 5.94 11.55 -1.39
CA LEU A 252 5.26 11.37 -0.10
C LEU A 252 6.23 10.90 0.98
N ALA A 253 6.92 9.78 0.77
CA ALA A 253 7.85 9.21 1.74
C ALA A 253 9.00 10.17 2.10
N LYS A 254 9.56 10.87 1.09
CA LYS A 254 10.63 11.84 1.27
C LYS A 254 10.15 13.06 2.07
N ASN A 255 9.04 13.67 1.66
CA ASN A 255 8.56 14.93 2.23
C ASN A 255 7.95 14.73 3.62
N SER A 256 7.30 13.59 3.89
CA SER A 256 6.82 13.22 5.22
C SER A 256 7.92 12.71 6.15
N ARG A 257 9.10 12.35 5.62
CA ARG A 257 10.21 11.68 6.32
C ARG A 257 9.85 10.30 6.90
N LEU A 258 8.79 9.68 6.37
CA LEU A 258 8.36 8.36 6.78
C LEU A 258 9.06 7.28 5.95
N GLN A 259 9.14 6.07 6.50
CA GLN A 259 9.63 4.88 5.82
C GLN A 259 8.47 3.94 5.47
N ASN A 260 8.63 3.18 4.39
CA ASN A 260 7.68 2.14 4.02
C ASN A 260 7.88 0.92 4.91
N SER A 261 6.84 0.53 5.64
CA SER A 261 6.91 -0.64 6.53
C SER A 261 7.08 -2.00 5.80
N ALA A 262 7.01 -2.02 4.47
CA ALA A 262 7.33 -3.23 3.70
C ALA A 262 8.83 -3.40 3.40
N ALA A 263 9.67 -2.42 3.74
CA ALA A 263 11.11 -2.55 3.56
C ALA A 263 11.64 -3.75 4.38
N GLY A 264 12.28 -4.69 3.70
CA GLY A 264 12.77 -5.93 4.29
C GLY A 264 11.77 -7.09 4.41
N HIS A 265 10.46 -6.87 4.13
CA HIS A 265 9.40 -7.87 4.27
C HIS A 265 8.88 -8.42 2.92
N GLY A 266 9.47 -8.00 1.81
CA GLY A 266 9.14 -8.48 0.48
C GLY A 266 8.02 -7.73 -0.23
N TYR A 267 7.70 -8.20 -1.43
CA TYR A 267 6.60 -7.66 -2.23
C TYR A 267 5.25 -8.12 -1.69
N ILE A 268 4.35 -7.17 -1.46
CA ILE A 268 2.99 -7.44 -1.02
C ILE A 268 2.04 -7.26 -2.21
N PRO A 269 1.40 -8.34 -2.71
CA PRO A 269 0.38 -8.26 -3.75
C PRO A 269 -0.93 -7.76 -3.15
N SER A 270 -0.97 -6.48 -2.76
CA SER A 270 -2.01 -5.95 -1.89
C SER A 270 -3.38 -5.85 -2.56
N TRP A 271 -3.41 -5.65 -3.88
CA TRP A 271 -4.59 -5.66 -4.73
C TRP A 271 -4.36 -6.55 -5.95
N ALA A 272 -5.42 -7.15 -6.51
CA ALA A 272 -5.32 -7.95 -7.72
C ALA A 272 -6.58 -7.83 -8.59
N LEU A 273 -6.36 -7.65 -9.91
CA LEU A 273 -7.45 -7.59 -10.89
C LEU A 273 -8.20 -8.92 -11.00
N PHE A 274 -7.48 -10.05 -10.92
CA PHE A 274 -8.03 -11.40 -11.00
C PHE A 274 -7.78 -12.15 -9.70
N THR A 275 -8.85 -12.61 -9.05
CA THR A 275 -8.81 -13.20 -7.70
C THR A 275 -9.11 -14.70 -7.67
N THR A 276 -9.17 -15.36 -8.83
CA THR A 276 -9.63 -16.75 -8.98
C THR A 276 -8.73 -17.78 -8.25
N ASN A 277 -7.42 -17.54 -8.26
CA ASN A 277 -6.43 -18.37 -7.56
C ASN A 277 -5.15 -17.58 -7.25
N HIS A 278 -4.25 -18.17 -6.46
CA HIS A 278 -3.02 -17.50 -6.03
C HIS A 278 -2.14 -17.03 -7.20
N LEU A 279 -2.03 -17.81 -8.27
CA LEU A 279 -1.19 -17.45 -9.42
C LEU A 279 -1.78 -16.27 -10.18
N THR A 280 -3.08 -16.28 -10.48
CA THR A 280 -3.74 -15.16 -11.17
C THR A 280 -3.74 -13.90 -10.31
N ARG A 281 -3.91 -14.02 -8.98
CA ARG A 281 -3.74 -12.90 -8.05
C ARG A 281 -2.34 -12.29 -8.18
N LEU A 282 -1.29 -13.10 -8.05
CA LEU A 282 0.09 -12.61 -8.12
C LEU A 282 0.38 -11.95 -9.47
N LEU A 283 0.02 -12.60 -10.58
CA LEU A 283 0.29 -12.10 -11.93
C LEU A 283 -0.49 -10.83 -12.30
N SER A 284 -1.62 -10.57 -11.65
CA SER A 284 -2.44 -9.35 -11.86
C SER A 284 -2.38 -8.36 -10.69
N SER A 285 -1.43 -8.54 -9.77
CA SER A 285 -1.38 -7.75 -8.55
C SER A 285 -0.71 -6.39 -8.73
N ALA A 286 -1.09 -5.47 -7.85
CA ALA A 286 -0.36 -4.24 -7.59
C ALA A 286 -0.14 -4.08 -6.07
N TYR A 287 0.91 -3.37 -5.69
CA TYR A 287 1.18 -3.01 -4.31
C TYR A 287 0.75 -1.56 -4.08
N ILE A 288 -0.48 -1.34 -3.61
CA ILE A 288 -1.12 -0.02 -3.46
C ILE A 288 -1.64 0.29 -2.06
N ASP A 289 -1.67 -0.71 -1.17
CA ASP A 289 -2.03 -0.56 0.23
C ASP A 289 -0.77 -0.40 1.09
N HIS A 290 -0.65 0.71 1.79
CA HIS A 290 0.59 1.06 2.48
C HIS A 290 0.37 1.38 3.95
N CYS A 291 1.41 1.12 4.74
CA CYS A 291 1.62 1.65 6.07
C CYS A 291 3.00 2.33 6.06
N LEU A 292 3.02 3.65 6.10
CA LEU A 292 4.25 4.43 6.21
C LEU A 292 4.41 4.85 7.67
N VAL A 293 5.59 4.71 8.23
CA VAL A 293 5.85 4.93 9.66
C VAL A 293 7.07 5.82 9.87
N SER A 294 7.11 6.52 10.99
CA SER A 294 8.30 7.27 11.41
C SER A 294 9.52 6.36 11.50
N LYS A 295 10.69 6.89 11.20
CA LYS A 295 11.96 6.14 11.24
C LYS A 295 12.36 5.68 12.65
N SER A 296 11.71 6.21 13.69
CA SER A 296 11.86 5.75 15.07
C SER A 296 11.25 4.37 15.32
N PHE A 297 10.27 3.95 14.51
CA PHE A 297 9.71 2.61 14.62
C PHE A 297 10.65 1.57 14.01
N ASN A 298 10.91 0.50 14.73
CA ASN A 298 11.36 -0.76 14.16
C ASN A 298 10.15 -1.55 13.67
N ILE A 299 10.24 -2.09 12.46
CA ILE A 299 9.19 -2.92 11.87
C ILE A 299 9.56 -4.36 12.19
N ARG A 300 8.84 -4.97 13.15
CA ARG A 300 9.12 -6.36 13.59
C ARG A 300 8.63 -7.36 12.56
N ASP A 301 7.43 -7.14 12.02
CA ASP A 301 6.83 -8.06 11.05
C ASP A 301 5.83 -7.34 10.17
N LYS A 302 5.68 -7.85 8.95
CA LYS A 302 4.64 -7.44 8.02
C LYS A 302 4.19 -8.62 7.18
N GLN A 303 2.91 -8.95 7.29
CA GLN A 303 2.31 -10.10 6.62
C GLN A 303 1.07 -9.68 5.84
N TYR A 304 0.60 -10.57 4.96
CA TYR A 304 -0.69 -10.42 4.30
C TYR A 304 -1.45 -11.74 4.25
N GLN A 305 -2.78 -11.64 4.25
CA GLN A 305 -3.70 -12.75 4.17
C GLN A 305 -4.77 -12.46 3.11
N HIS A 306 -5.07 -13.44 2.27
CA HIS A 306 -6.17 -13.34 1.33
C HIS A 306 -7.51 -13.38 2.08
N ILE A 307 -8.40 -12.48 1.70
CA ILE A 307 -9.76 -12.37 2.25
C ILE A 307 -10.76 -12.71 1.16
N GLU A 308 -11.69 -13.59 1.48
CA GLU A 308 -12.73 -14.02 0.55
C GLU A 308 -13.64 -12.84 0.15
N GLY A 309 -13.90 -12.73 -1.15
CA GLY A 309 -14.74 -11.67 -1.73
C GLY A 309 -14.06 -10.30 -1.88
N SER A 310 -12.85 -10.09 -1.33
CA SER A 310 -12.07 -8.89 -1.59
C SER A 310 -11.02 -9.12 -2.69
N ASP A 311 -10.81 -8.10 -3.51
CA ASP A 311 -9.68 -8.00 -4.43
C ASP A 311 -8.41 -7.47 -3.77
N HIS A 312 -8.51 -7.00 -2.51
CA HIS A 312 -7.38 -6.68 -1.63
C HIS A 312 -7.08 -7.82 -0.66
N VAL A 313 -5.94 -7.70 0.03
CA VAL A 313 -5.53 -8.58 1.12
C VAL A 313 -5.63 -7.85 2.44
N LEU A 314 -5.86 -8.58 3.54
CA LEU A 314 -5.62 -8.07 4.88
C LEU A 314 -4.11 -7.95 5.10
N ILE A 315 -3.65 -6.76 5.44
CA ILE A 315 -2.25 -6.52 5.77
C ILE A 315 -2.13 -6.30 7.27
N SER A 316 -1.26 -7.09 7.90
CA SER A 316 -0.83 -6.87 9.28
C SER A 316 0.56 -6.25 9.32
N THR A 317 0.76 -5.27 10.20
CA THR A 317 2.06 -4.64 10.46
C THR A 317 2.28 -4.62 11.97
N ILE A 318 3.43 -5.10 12.42
CA ILE A 318 3.82 -5.11 13.83
C ILE A 318 5.00 -4.15 14.00
N LEU A 319 4.78 -3.11 14.80
CA LEU A 319 5.76 -2.09 15.10
C LEU A 319 6.21 -2.22 16.57
N GLU A 320 7.50 -2.05 16.82
CA GLU A 320 8.00 -1.93 18.19
C GLU A 320 7.69 -0.54 18.74
N LEU A 321 7.24 -0.50 20.00
CA LEU A 321 7.05 0.70 20.78
C LEU A 321 8.32 0.97 21.60
N ASP A 322 8.75 2.25 21.66
CA ASP A 322 9.88 2.68 22.50
C ASP A 322 9.46 2.86 23.94
#